data_a18992a20f2078cee7e9bb6aedb356bf
#
_entry.id   a18992a20f2078cee7e9bb6aedb356bf
#
_cell.length_a   1.000
_cell.length_b   1.000
_cell.length_c   1.000
_cell.angle_alpha   90.00
_cell.angle_beta   90.00
_cell.angle_gamma   90.00
#
_symmetry.space_group_name_H-M   'P 1'
#
loop_
_entity.id
_entity.type
_entity.pdbx_description
1 polymer ?
#
loop_
_entity_poly.entity_id
_entity_poly.type
_entity_poly.pdbx_seq_one_letter_code
_entity_poly.pdbx_strand_id
1 'polypeptide(L)'
;MIIMSTRYVLPTTSKLIFAPIGDIHHNAPGFDRDRFVDSIQWLHETSKKADRKVIVPLMGDELELLSGSERRSYRASGLHGSTRAWMEQRMMDDLVRLYADLLPIKHLIPHTIAGNHNFTFQESSVKTNQKYVGKSVSQVLAEMIGVPCLGICGVHVLELTQSERSTALFPFKIFMHHGFGAASSKAASIRQLIALKEKFPMCNLYIMGHNHVKIGTTTEGIDFRKNTRSGAWEMCDVVQGFVRSASFLKGYVEGEYVDDDTGSYVEQKCLVPAGLGIVTANLRWKQKRDRDGHLRYTGFQLHTQE
;
A
#
# COMPACT_ATOMS: atom_id res chain seq x y z
N MET A 1 -0.68 -11.41 -12.29
CA MET A 1 -0.50 -10.00 -11.87
C MET A 1 -1.54 -9.15 -12.58
N ILE A 2 -2.26 -8.33 -11.84
CA ILE A 2 -3.31 -7.44 -12.38
C ILE A 2 -2.68 -6.07 -12.66
N ILE A 3 -3.04 -5.48 -13.81
CA ILE A 3 -2.68 -4.10 -14.18
C ILE A 3 -3.97 -3.30 -14.18
N MET A 4 -3.97 -2.22 -13.41
CA MET A 4 -5.06 -1.26 -13.32
C MET A 4 -4.61 0.07 -13.91
N SER A 5 -5.49 0.75 -14.64
CA SER A 5 -5.25 2.13 -15.09
C SER A 5 -6.37 3.03 -14.59
N THR A 6 -5.99 4.24 -14.18
CA THR A 6 -6.94 5.26 -13.73
C THR A 6 -6.49 6.64 -14.21
N ARG A 7 -7.41 7.36 -14.83
CA ARG A 7 -7.17 8.74 -15.26
C ARG A 7 -7.35 9.70 -14.09
N TYR A 8 -6.37 10.58 -13.89
CA TYR A 8 -6.40 11.63 -12.87
C TYR A 8 -6.08 13.00 -13.47
N VAL A 9 -6.90 13.96 -13.15
CA VAL A 9 -6.59 15.37 -13.42
C VAL A 9 -5.75 15.89 -12.28
N LEU A 10 -4.51 16.25 -12.58
CA LEU A 10 -3.56 16.89 -11.67
C LEU A 10 -3.22 18.27 -12.22
N PRO A 11 -3.89 19.34 -11.76
CA PRO A 11 -3.55 20.71 -12.14
C PRO A 11 -2.09 21.02 -11.82
N THR A 12 -1.50 21.92 -12.57
CA THR A 12 -0.06 22.27 -12.45
C THR A 12 0.33 22.86 -11.12
N THR A 13 -0.65 23.46 -10.42
CA THR A 13 -0.51 24.04 -9.07
C THR A 13 -0.70 23.00 -7.96
N SER A 14 -1.20 21.82 -8.32
CA SER A 14 -1.54 20.77 -7.36
C SER A 14 -0.41 19.76 -7.22
N LYS A 15 -0.43 19.05 -6.09
CA LYS A 15 0.39 17.85 -5.85
C LYS A 15 -0.50 16.62 -5.67
N LEU A 16 -0.01 15.48 -6.15
CA LEU A 16 -0.55 14.17 -5.85
C LEU A 16 0.23 13.58 -4.69
N ILE A 17 -0.50 13.14 -3.68
CA ILE A 17 0.05 12.44 -2.51
C ILE A 17 -0.38 10.98 -2.63
N PHE A 18 0.59 10.09 -2.75
CA PHE A 18 0.38 8.65 -2.74
C PHE A 18 0.80 8.13 -1.36
N ALA A 19 -0.17 7.64 -0.59
CA ALA A 19 0.00 7.26 0.81
C ALA A 19 -0.43 5.79 1.01
N PRO A 20 0.44 4.81 0.72
CA PRO A 20 0.11 3.40 0.92
C PRO A 20 -0.05 3.11 2.42
N ILE A 21 -1.12 2.41 2.76
CA ILE A 21 -1.38 1.87 4.11
C ILE A 21 -1.29 0.36 4.03
N GLY A 22 -0.46 -0.26 4.86
CA GLY A 22 -0.32 -1.71 4.97
C GLY A 22 0.07 -2.13 6.36
N ASP A 23 0.15 -3.44 6.57
CA ASP A 23 0.56 -4.04 7.82
C ASP A 23 -0.19 -3.40 9.02
N ILE A 24 -1.53 -3.30 8.88
CA ILE A 24 -2.41 -2.66 9.87
C ILE A 24 -2.54 -3.54 11.10
N HIS A 25 -2.77 -4.85 10.88
CA HIS A 25 -2.99 -5.84 11.93
C HIS A 25 -4.05 -5.37 12.96
N HIS A 26 -5.18 -4.86 12.46
CA HIS A 26 -6.19 -4.10 13.20
C HIS A 26 -6.74 -4.81 14.46
N ASN A 27 -6.74 -6.14 14.47
CA ASN A 27 -7.23 -6.96 15.60
C ASN A 27 -6.11 -7.50 16.49
N ALA A 28 -4.84 -7.17 16.20
CA ALA A 28 -3.72 -7.62 17.01
C ALA A 28 -3.66 -6.88 18.35
N PRO A 29 -3.21 -7.54 19.43
CA PRO A 29 -3.01 -6.86 20.72
C PRO A 29 -2.07 -5.64 20.64
N GLY A 30 -1.02 -5.72 19.81
CA GLY A 30 -0.06 -4.62 19.60
C GLY A 30 -0.53 -3.55 18.60
N PHE A 31 -1.76 -3.57 18.12
CA PHE A 31 -2.27 -2.57 17.19
C PHE A 31 -2.28 -1.15 17.79
N ASP A 32 -1.59 -0.22 17.16
CA ASP A 32 -1.54 1.20 17.55
C ASP A 32 -2.76 1.95 16.97
N ARG A 33 -3.91 1.78 17.64
CA ARG A 33 -5.19 2.33 17.20
C ARG A 33 -5.17 3.85 17.09
N ASP A 34 -4.58 4.54 18.05
CA ASP A 34 -4.58 6.01 18.07
C ASP A 34 -3.82 6.55 16.87
N ARG A 35 -2.62 6.03 16.61
CA ARG A 35 -1.82 6.40 15.44
C ARG A 35 -2.51 6.08 14.11
N PHE A 36 -3.23 4.96 14.06
CA PHE A 36 -4.01 4.59 12.87
C PHE A 36 -5.13 5.60 12.62
N VAL A 37 -5.93 5.90 13.63
CA VAL A 37 -7.04 6.87 13.53
C VAL A 37 -6.52 8.25 13.17
N ASP A 38 -5.44 8.72 13.80
CA ASP A 38 -4.79 10.00 13.49
C ASP A 38 -4.32 10.05 12.02
N SER A 39 -3.75 8.94 11.52
CA SER A 39 -3.33 8.84 10.11
C SER A 39 -4.51 8.91 9.14
N ILE A 40 -5.62 8.22 9.45
CA ILE A 40 -6.86 8.27 8.66
C ILE A 40 -7.42 9.69 8.64
N GLN A 41 -7.49 10.34 9.80
CA GLN A 41 -7.98 11.71 9.90
C GLN A 41 -7.08 12.69 9.13
N TRP A 42 -5.75 12.57 9.26
CA TRP A 42 -4.81 13.39 8.50
C TRP A 42 -4.98 13.25 6.99
N LEU A 43 -5.18 12.02 6.49
CA LEU A 43 -5.43 11.76 5.07
C LEU A 43 -6.75 12.38 4.61
N HIS A 44 -7.81 12.23 5.41
CA HIS A 44 -9.11 12.81 5.15
C HIS A 44 -9.02 14.34 5.06
N GLU A 45 -8.43 15.02 6.05
CA GLU A 45 -8.25 16.47 6.06
C GLU A 45 -7.33 16.95 4.93
N THR A 46 -6.29 16.16 4.60
CA THR A 46 -5.39 16.47 3.51
C THR A 46 -6.10 16.41 2.16
N SER A 47 -7.02 15.47 1.97
CA SER A 47 -7.77 15.30 0.72
C SER A 47 -8.76 16.44 0.45
N LYS A 48 -9.20 17.17 1.47
CA LYS A 48 -10.09 18.33 1.34
C LYS A 48 -9.39 19.59 0.79
N LYS A 49 -8.04 19.62 0.81
CA LYS A 49 -7.27 20.76 0.34
C LYS A 49 -7.28 20.82 -1.18
N ALA A 50 -7.70 21.97 -1.74
CA ALA A 50 -7.90 22.14 -3.19
C ALA A 50 -6.64 21.88 -4.03
N ASP A 51 -5.44 22.16 -3.46
CA ASP A 51 -4.14 21.96 -4.12
C ASP A 51 -3.60 20.52 -3.97
N ARG A 52 -4.37 19.60 -3.42
CA ARG A 52 -3.95 18.22 -3.14
C ARG A 52 -4.90 17.18 -3.70
N LYS A 53 -4.32 16.16 -4.30
CA LYS A 53 -5.00 14.91 -4.65
C LYS A 53 -4.36 13.81 -3.82
N VAL A 54 -5.17 12.97 -3.18
CA VAL A 54 -4.69 11.90 -2.30
C VAL A 54 -5.15 10.56 -2.84
N ILE A 55 -4.25 9.59 -2.87
CA ILE A 55 -4.52 8.20 -3.26
C ILE A 55 -3.95 7.29 -2.16
N VAL A 56 -4.77 6.39 -1.65
CA VAL A 56 -4.45 5.52 -0.50
C VAL A 56 -4.67 4.05 -0.87
N PRO A 57 -3.72 3.35 -1.50
CA PRO A 57 -3.84 1.91 -1.70
C PRO A 57 -3.66 1.17 -0.39
N LEU A 58 -4.41 0.08 -0.20
CA LEU A 58 -4.19 -0.85 0.92
C LEU A 58 -3.20 -1.94 0.50
N MET A 59 -2.18 -2.17 1.33
CA MET A 59 -1.00 -2.98 0.96
C MET A 59 -0.98 -4.37 1.58
N GLY A 60 -2.09 -4.83 2.15
CA GLY A 60 -2.22 -6.14 2.79
C GLY A 60 -1.94 -6.15 4.28
N ASP A 61 -2.11 -7.32 4.88
CA ASP A 61 -2.07 -7.55 6.32
C ASP A 61 -2.95 -6.55 7.10
N GLU A 62 -4.20 -6.45 6.63
CA GLU A 62 -5.22 -5.59 7.21
C GLU A 62 -5.64 -6.06 8.61
N LEU A 63 -5.71 -7.40 8.80
CA LEU A 63 -5.98 -8.07 10.06
C LEU A 63 -4.82 -9.00 10.42
N GLU A 64 -4.61 -9.24 11.72
CA GLU A 64 -3.75 -10.31 12.21
C GLU A 64 -4.52 -11.62 12.13
N LEU A 65 -4.17 -12.43 11.14
CA LEU A 65 -4.78 -13.72 10.86
C LEU A 65 -3.70 -14.79 10.70
N LEU A 66 -4.13 -15.98 10.31
CA LEU A 66 -3.24 -17.13 10.18
C LEU A 66 -2.09 -16.87 9.21
N SER A 67 -0.87 -16.96 9.68
CA SER A 67 0.36 -17.02 8.87
C SER A 67 0.37 -18.24 7.94
N GLY A 68 1.31 -18.28 7.00
CA GLY A 68 1.41 -19.41 6.06
C GLY A 68 1.64 -20.77 6.73
N SER A 69 2.36 -20.81 7.88
CA SER A 69 2.59 -22.01 8.69
C SER A 69 1.35 -22.42 9.47
N GLU A 70 0.69 -21.47 10.10
CA GLU A 70 -0.53 -21.70 10.87
C GLU A 70 -1.68 -22.16 9.98
N ARG A 71 -1.83 -21.61 8.79
CA ARG A 71 -2.83 -22.09 7.80
C ARG A 71 -2.65 -23.56 7.45
N ARG A 72 -1.39 -24.04 7.36
CA ARG A 72 -1.13 -25.46 7.12
C ARG A 72 -1.58 -26.30 8.30
N SER A 73 -1.24 -25.91 9.51
CA SER A 73 -1.66 -26.59 10.76
C SER A 73 -3.18 -26.54 10.92
N TYR A 74 -3.81 -25.42 10.67
CA TYR A 74 -5.25 -25.23 10.70
C TYR A 74 -5.99 -26.19 9.75
N ARG A 75 -5.51 -26.32 8.50
CA ARG A 75 -6.10 -27.24 7.52
C ARG A 75 -5.92 -28.71 7.92
N ALA A 76 -4.78 -29.05 8.52
CA ALA A 76 -4.48 -30.41 8.96
C ALA A 76 -5.25 -30.83 10.22
N SER A 77 -5.63 -29.87 11.08
CA SER A 77 -6.25 -30.16 12.39
C SER A 77 -7.70 -30.62 12.32
N GLY A 78 -8.38 -30.49 11.18
CA GLY A 78 -9.77 -30.95 11.04
C GLY A 78 -10.73 -30.29 12.02
N LEU A 79 -10.64 -28.99 12.25
CA LEU A 79 -11.47 -28.27 13.22
C LEU A 79 -12.95 -28.55 13.05
N HIS A 80 -13.63 -28.74 14.19
CA HIS A 80 -15.08 -28.89 14.21
C HIS A 80 -15.80 -27.70 13.53
N GLY A 81 -16.89 -27.98 12.82
CA GLY A 81 -17.60 -26.96 12.04
C GLY A 81 -18.06 -25.76 12.86
N SER A 82 -18.45 -25.95 14.14
CA SER A 82 -18.83 -24.83 15.02
C SER A 82 -17.65 -23.92 15.37
N THR A 83 -16.45 -24.49 15.60
CA THR A 83 -15.23 -23.71 15.88
C THR A 83 -14.85 -22.87 14.65
N ARG A 84 -14.91 -23.46 13.46
CA ARG A 84 -14.66 -22.77 12.21
C ARG A 84 -15.65 -21.62 12.00
N ALA A 85 -16.95 -21.87 12.18
CA ALA A 85 -17.98 -20.86 12.05
C ALA A 85 -17.78 -19.69 13.03
N TRP A 86 -17.37 -19.97 14.26
CA TRP A 86 -17.05 -18.95 15.25
C TRP A 86 -15.84 -18.11 14.81
N MET A 87 -14.78 -18.73 14.31
CA MET A 87 -13.60 -18.03 13.80
C MET A 87 -13.95 -17.14 12.59
N GLU A 88 -14.72 -17.65 11.63
CA GLU A 88 -15.16 -16.87 10.47
C GLU A 88 -16.04 -15.70 10.86
N GLN A 89 -16.92 -15.86 11.85
CA GLN A 89 -17.72 -14.76 12.35
C GLN A 89 -16.86 -13.69 13.02
N ARG A 90 -15.90 -14.11 13.85
CA ARG A 90 -14.98 -13.18 14.51
C ARG A 90 -14.17 -12.39 13.50
N MET A 91 -13.65 -13.04 12.45
CA MET A 91 -12.94 -12.36 11.35
C MET A 91 -13.82 -11.34 10.63
N MET A 92 -15.10 -11.67 10.40
CA MET A 92 -16.05 -10.72 9.81
C MET A 92 -16.30 -9.52 10.71
N ASP A 93 -16.47 -9.73 11.99
CA ASP A 93 -16.70 -8.64 12.96
C ASP A 93 -15.50 -7.68 12.99
N ASP A 94 -14.27 -8.22 13.00
CA ASP A 94 -13.05 -7.41 12.96
C ASP A 94 -12.90 -6.68 11.61
N LEU A 95 -13.27 -7.32 10.50
CA LEU A 95 -13.27 -6.71 9.18
C LEU A 95 -14.28 -5.55 9.06
N VAL A 96 -15.46 -5.71 9.66
CA VAL A 96 -16.49 -4.65 9.72
C VAL A 96 -15.99 -3.46 10.54
N ARG A 97 -15.28 -3.70 11.66
CA ARG A 97 -14.67 -2.63 12.48
C ARG A 97 -13.61 -1.88 11.69
N LEU A 98 -12.68 -2.59 11.03
CA LEU A 98 -11.68 -1.97 10.16
C LEU A 98 -12.33 -1.17 9.04
N TYR A 99 -13.35 -1.73 8.37
CA TYR A 99 -14.08 -1.00 7.33
C TYR A 99 -14.70 0.30 7.86
N ALA A 100 -15.27 0.28 9.08
CA ALA A 100 -15.83 1.47 9.71
C ALA A 100 -14.75 2.55 9.96
N ASP A 101 -13.57 2.15 10.40
CA ASP A 101 -12.43 3.06 10.61
C ASP A 101 -11.92 3.65 9.27
N LEU A 102 -12.04 2.92 8.16
CA LEU A 102 -11.63 3.38 6.82
C LEU A 102 -12.67 4.26 6.10
N LEU A 103 -13.91 4.33 6.58
CA LEU A 103 -15.00 5.09 5.94
C LEU A 103 -14.64 6.54 5.58
N PRO A 104 -13.93 7.32 6.45
CA PRO A 104 -13.56 8.70 6.13
C PRO A 104 -12.72 8.84 4.88
N ILE A 105 -11.90 7.83 4.55
CA ILE A 105 -10.99 7.83 3.40
C ILE A 105 -11.38 6.83 2.31
N LYS A 106 -12.53 6.18 2.42
CA LYS A 106 -12.99 5.16 1.48
C LYS A 106 -12.88 5.60 0.02
N HIS A 107 -13.23 6.83 -0.27
CA HIS A 107 -13.19 7.43 -1.61
C HIS A 107 -11.78 7.68 -2.16
N LEU A 108 -10.75 7.57 -1.31
CA LEU A 108 -9.34 7.72 -1.65
C LEU A 108 -8.66 6.37 -1.96
N ILE A 109 -9.33 5.26 -1.65
CA ILE A 109 -8.79 3.90 -1.80
C ILE A 109 -9.09 3.40 -3.21
N PRO A 110 -8.09 3.23 -4.09
CA PRO A 110 -8.33 2.77 -5.46
C PRO A 110 -8.38 1.25 -5.58
N HIS A 111 -7.72 0.52 -4.69
CA HIS A 111 -7.58 -0.94 -4.71
C HIS A 111 -6.96 -1.45 -3.42
N THR A 112 -6.97 -2.78 -3.25
CA THR A 112 -6.25 -3.49 -2.19
C THR A 112 -5.19 -4.42 -2.79
N ILE A 113 -4.13 -4.71 -2.03
CA ILE A 113 -3.16 -5.79 -2.24
C ILE A 113 -3.41 -6.84 -1.15
N ALA A 114 -3.30 -8.12 -1.47
CA ALA A 114 -3.45 -9.18 -0.48
C ALA A 114 -2.17 -9.36 0.33
N GLY A 115 -2.30 -9.51 1.65
CA GLY A 115 -1.20 -9.79 2.55
C GLY A 115 -0.89 -11.28 2.74
N ASN A 116 0.09 -11.60 3.57
CA ASN A 116 0.42 -12.97 3.94
C ASN A 116 -0.28 -13.43 5.23
N HIS A 117 -0.70 -12.53 6.11
CA HIS A 117 -1.62 -12.80 7.21
C HIS A 117 -3.06 -12.74 6.68
N ASN A 118 -3.47 -13.79 5.99
CA ASN A 118 -4.74 -13.78 5.26
C ASN A 118 -5.50 -15.09 5.47
N PHE A 119 -6.80 -15.00 5.50
CA PHE A 119 -7.72 -16.13 5.62
C PHE A 119 -8.66 -16.18 4.43
N THR A 120 -9.02 -17.36 3.99
CA THR A 120 -10.03 -17.59 2.96
C THR A 120 -11.25 -18.22 3.60
N PHE A 121 -12.39 -17.58 3.50
CA PHE A 121 -13.67 -18.09 3.97
C PHE A 121 -13.98 -19.40 3.24
N GLN A 122 -14.19 -20.50 3.97
CA GLN A 122 -14.34 -21.84 3.37
C GLN A 122 -15.81 -22.23 3.23
N GLU A 123 -16.46 -22.57 4.34
CA GLU A 123 -17.86 -22.95 4.39
C GLU A 123 -18.51 -22.22 5.56
N SER A 124 -19.07 -21.07 5.30
CA SER A 124 -19.77 -20.35 6.35
C SER A 124 -21.11 -21.01 6.64
N SER A 125 -21.27 -21.54 7.85
CA SER A 125 -22.59 -21.89 8.40
C SER A 125 -23.43 -20.64 8.68
N VAL A 126 -22.81 -19.47 8.66
CA VAL A 126 -23.46 -18.17 8.86
C VAL A 126 -24.02 -17.69 7.52
N LYS A 127 -25.33 -17.62 7.36
CA LYS A 127 -26.01 -17.23 6.10
C LYS A 127 -25.48 -15.90 5.52
N THR A 128 -25.13 -14.94 6.37
CA THR A 128 -24.62 -13.64 5.97
C THR A 128 -23.24 -13.70 5.30
N ASN A 129 -22.44 -14.73 5.60
CA ASN A 129 -21.08 -14.88 5.09
C ASN A 129 -20.98 -15.82 3.88
N GLN A 130 -22.08 -16.49 3.49
CA GLN A 130 -22.06 -17.43 2.35
C GLN A 130 -21.60 -16.79 1.04
N LYS A 131 -21.89 -15.51 0.80
CA LYS A 131 -21.44 -14.76 -0.38
C LYS A 131 -19.93 -14.55 -0.45
N TYR A 132 -19.22 -14.80 0.65
CA TYR A 132 -17.76 -14.62 0.75
C TYR A 132 -16.99 -15.94 0.70
N VAL A 133 -17.67 -17.07 0.63
CA VAL A 133 -17.02 -18.39 0.50
C VAL A 133 -16.09 -18.39 -0.71
N GLY A 134 -14.86 -18.87 -0.51
CA GLY A 134 -13.80 -18.87 -1.51
C GLY A 134 -13.02 -17.57 -1.65
N LYS A 135 -13.43 -16.49 -0.94
CA LYS A 135 -12.74 -15.19 -0.98
C LYS A 135 -11.82 -15.01 0.22
N SER A 136 -10.71 -14.36 -0.01
CA SER A 136 -9.81 -13.94 1.07
C SER A 136 -10.33 -12.70 1.78
N VAL A 137 -9.84 -12.44 3.00
CA VAL A 137 -10.19 -11.25 3.79
C VAL A 137 -9.91 -9.96 2.98
N SER A 138 -8.76 -9.84 2.32
CA SER A 138 -8.45 -8.68 1.47
C SER A 138 -9.42 -8.52 0.29
N GLN A 139 -9.93 -9.63 -0.28
CA GLN A 139 -10.96 -9.57 -1.33
C GLN A 139 -12.30 -9.13 -0.77
N VAL A 140 -12.68 -9.60 0.43
CA VAL A 140 -13.92 -9.18 1.08
C VAL A 140 -13.87 -7.70 1.43
N LEU A 141 -12.76 -7.22 1.99
CA LEU A 141 -12.56 -5.78 2.27
C LEU A 141 -12.65 -4.94 0.98
N ALA A 142 -12.01 -5.39 -0.09
CA ALA A 142 -12.08 -4.73 -1.39
C ALA A 142 -13.53 -4.60 -1.89
N GLU A 143 -14.35 -5.65 -1.75
CA GLU A 143 -15.78 -5.61 -2.11
C GLU A 143 -16.59 -4.65 -1.20
N MET A 144 -16.33 -4.62 0.10
CA MET A 144 -16.98 -3.70 1.03
C MET A 144 -16.65 -2.24 0.69
N ILE A 145 -15.42 -1.98 0.29
CA ILE A 145 -14.97 -0.66 -0.18
C ILE A 145 -15.53 -0.36 -1.58
N GLY A 146 -15.73 -1.35 -2.43
CA GLY A 146 -16.18 -1.21 -3.80
C GLY A 146 -15.04 -1.01 -4.80
N VAL A 147 -13.87 -1.65 -4.55
CA VAL A 147 -12.64 -1.53 -5.35
C VAL A 147 -12.08 -2.90 -5.71
N PRO A 148 -11.20 -3.02 -6.73
CA PRO A 148 -10.56 -4.29 -7.04
C PRO A 148 -9.50 -4.70 -5.99
N CYS A 149 -9.34 -6.00 -5.77
CA CYS A 149 -8.17 -6.59 -5.13
C CYS A 149 -7.19 -7.06 -6.21
N LEU A 150 -5.95 -6.55 -6.19
CA LEU A 150 -4.95 -6.84 -7.21
C LEU A 150 -4.16 -8.14 -6.94
N GLY A 151 -4.50 -8.88 -5.88
CA GLY A 151 -3.74 -10.04 -5.41
C GLY A 151 -2.51 -9.62 -4.61
N ILE A 152 -1.49 -10.51 -4.53
CA ILE A 152 -0.27 -10.25 -3.74
C ILE A 152 0.62 -9.14 -4.35
N CYS A 153 0.46 -8.87 -5.64
CA CYS A 153 1.15 -7.80 -6.34
C CYS A 153 0.33 -7.29 -7.54
N GLY A 154 0.55 -6.04 -7.91
CA GLY A 154 -0.10 -5.41 -9.04
C GLY A 154 0.64 -4.17 -9.55
N VAL A 155 0.17 -3.66 -10.68
CA VAL A 155 0.63 -2.39 -11.25
C VAL A 155 -0.55 -1.44 -11.34
N HIS A 156 -0.38 -0.23 -10.81
CA HIS A 156 -1.32 0.86 -11.01
C HIS A 156 -0.70 1.91 -11.93
N VAL A 157 -1.30 2.14 -13.06
CA VAL A 157 -0.91 3.18 -14.01
C VAL A 157 -1.81 4.39 -13.78
N LEU A 158 -1.24 5.49 -13.31
CA LEU A 158 -1.93 6.76 -13.23
C LEU A 158 -1.76 7.49 -14.56
N GLU A 159 -2.83 7.62 -15.32
CA GLU A 159 -2.85 8.42 -16.54
C GLU A 159 -3.12 9.88 -16.18
N LEU A 160 -2.03 10.62 -15.90
CA LEU A 160 -2.10 11.99 -15.41
C LEU A 160 -2.32 12.97 -16.56
N THR A 161 -3.22 13.92 -16.33
CA THR A 161 -3.48 15.03 -17.24
C THR A 161 -3.57 16.35 -16.47
N GLN A 162 -3.27 17.46 -17.12
CA GLN A 162 -3.24 18.78 -16.45
C GLN A 162 -4.64 19.39 -16.30
N SER A 163 -5.58 19.00 -17.15
CA SER A 163 -6.96 19.46 -17.12
C SER A 163 -7.89 18.45 -17.75
N GLU A 164 -9.19 18.54 -17.49
CA GLU A 164 -10.23 17.70 -18.10
C GLU A 164 -10.22 17.76 -19.65
N ARG A 165 -9.88 18.92 -20.21
CA ARG A 165 -9.86 19.18 -21.66
C ARG A 165 -8.58 18.69 -22.33
N SER A 166 -7.55 18.34 -21.58
CA SER A 166 -6.28 17.90 -22.14
C SER A 166 -6.39 16.47 -22.67
N THR A 167 -5.96 16.27 -23.90
CA THR A 167 -5.80 14.95 -24.52
C THR A 167 -4.45 14.30 -24.21
N ALA A 168 -3.48 15.09 -23.73
CA ALA A 168 -2.16 14.60 -23.37
C ALA A 168 -2.23 13.82 -22.04
N LEU A 169 -1.85 12.54 -22.08
CA LEU A 169 -1.76 11.65 -20.94
C LEU A 169 -0.29 11.36 -20.62
N PHE A 170 0.05 11.45 -19.34
CA PHE A 170 1.37 11.16 -18.82
C PHE A 170 1.28 9.95 -17.88
N PRO A 171 1.71 8.77 -18.33
CA PRO A 171 1.63 7.57 -17.52
C PRO A 171 2.66 7.63 -16.38
N PHE A 172 2.18 7.47 -15.15
CA PHE A 172 3.00 7.27 -13.96
C PHE A 172 2.72 5.86 -13.43
N LYS A 173 3.71 4.98 -13.54
CA LYS A 173 3.57 3.55 -13.27
C LYS A 173 4.05 3.22 -11.87
N ILE A 174 3.20 2.55 -11.09
CA ILE A 174 3.45 2.17 -9.72
C ILE A 174 3.40 0.65 -9.63
N PHE A 175 4.52 0.03 -9.25
CA PHE A 175 4.55 -1.39 -8.92
C PHE A 175 4.35 -1.56 -7.41
N MET A 176 3.43 -2.44 -7.04
CA MET A 176 3.11 -2.73 -5.65
C MET A 176 3.19 -4.22 -5.39
N HIS A 177 3.76 -4.59 -4.26
CA HIS A 177 3.83 -5.95 -3.76
C HIS A 177 3.67 -5.93 -2.25
N HIS A 178 2.88 -6.84 -1.67
CA HIS A 178 2.78 -6.87 -0.21
C HIS A 178 4.16 -7.02 0.44
N GLY A 179 4.95 -7.94 -0.01
CA GLY A 179 6.29 -8.18 0.50
C GLY A 179 6.59 -9.68 0.60
N PHE A 180 7.83 -9.98 0.94
CA PHE A 180 8.28 -11.36 1.14
C PHE A 180 9.55 -11.40 1.99
N GLY A 181 9.73 -12.50 2.71
CA GLY A 181 10.94 -12.78 3.49
C GLY A 181 11.13 -11.87 4.70
N ALA A 182 12.01 -12.23 5.59
CA ALA A 182 12.41 -11.40 6.72
C ALA A 182 13.57 -10.47 6.32
N ALA A 183 13.54 -9.23 6.79
CA ALA A 183 14.66 -8.31 6.70
C ALA A 183 15.15 -7.97 8.12
N SER A 184 16.35 -8.44 8.44
CA SER A 184 16.96 -8.23 9.76
C SER A 184 17.47 -6.80 10.00
N SER A 185 17.41 -5.94 8.98
CA SER A 185 17.85 -4.54 9.09
C SER A 185 17.14 -3.63 8.08
N LYS A 186 17.13 -2.33 8.34
CA LYS A 186 16.63 -1.31 7.41
C LYS A 186 17.35 -1.39 6.05
N ALA A 187 18.66 -1.63 6.04
CA ALA A 187 19.44 -1.78 4.81
C ALA A 187 19.03 -3.02 3.99
N ALA A 188 18.72 -4.15 4.63
CA ALA A 188 18.21 -5.33 3.95
C ALA A 188 16.84 -5.07 3.32
N SER A 189 15.94 -4.37 4.03
CA SER A 189 14.64 -3.94 3.52
C SER A 189 14.76 -3.03 2.29
N ILE A 190 15.72 -2.10 2.28
CA ILE A 190 15.99 -1.23 1.12
C ILE A 190 16.47 -2.06 -0.06
N ARG A 191 17.42 -2.99 0.14
CA ARG A 191 17.91 -3.86 -0.95
C ARG A 191 16.80 -4.70 -1.57
N GLN A 192 15.90 -5.28 -0.76
CA GLN A 192 14.75 -6.01 -1.29
C GLN A 192 13.84 -5.14 -2.15
N LEU A 193 13.61 -3.89 -1.73
CA LEU A 193 12.78 -2.94 -2.46
C LEU A 193 13.43 -2.51 -3.77
N ILE A 194 14.73 -2.25 -3.78
CA ILE A 194 15.50 -1.89 -5.00
C ILE A 194 15.54 -3.07 -5.98
N ALA A 195 15.62 -4.32 -5.51
CA ALA A 195 15.60 -5.51 -6.36
C ALA A 195 14.29 -5.66 -7.19
N LEU A 196 13.20 -4.98 -6.80
CA LEU A 196 12.00 -4.90 -7.63
C LEU A 196 12.24 -4.12 -8.93
N LYS A 197 13.11 -3.10 -8.90
CA LYS A 197 13.48 -2.34 -10.09
C LYS A 197 14.19 -3.21 -11.13
N GLU A 198 15.00 -4.16 -10.71
CA GLU A 198 15.70 -5.09 -11.62
C GLU A 198 14.70 -5.97 -12.39
N LYS A 199 13.59 -6.34 -11.73
CA LYS A 199 12.52 -7.17 -12.31
C LYS A 199 11.50 -6.35 -13.12
N PHE A 200 11.24 -5.12 -12.72
CA PHE A 200 10.23 -4.23 -13.30
C PHE A 200 10.81 -2.83 -13.57
N PRO A 201 11.82 -2.68 -14.44
CA PRO A 201 12.62 -1.45 -14.57
C PRO A 201 11.82 -0.23 -15.04
N MET A 202 10.65 -0.43 -15.64
CA MET A 202 9.85 0.63 -16.26
C MET A 202 8.86 1.33 -15.31
N CYS A 203 8.91 1.05 -14.00
CA CYS A 203 8.04 1.73 -13.04
C CYS A 203 8.70 2.97 -12.45
N ASN A 204 7.87 3.95 -12.10
CA ASN A 204 8.29 5.21 -11.49
C ASN A 204 8.33 5.14 -9.96
N LEU A 205 7.48 4.28 -9.38
CA LEU A 205 7.36 4.10 -7.93
C LEU A 205 7.22 2.61 -7.62
N TYR A 206 7.95 2.16 -6.61
CA TYR A 206 7.92 0.80 -6.10
C TYR A 206 7.50 0.83 -4.65
N ILE A 207 6.47 0.06 -4.30
CA ILE A 207 5.89 0.03 -2.97
C ILE A 207 5.87 -1.40 -2.44
N MET A 208 6.25 -1.57 -1.18
CA MET A 208 6.28 -2.87 -0.52
C MET A 208 5.95 -2.72 0.96
N GLY A 209 5.17 -3.64 1.52
CA GLY A 209 4.86 -3.79 2.94
C GLY A 209 5.66 -4.90 3.62
N HIS A 210 5.01 -5.64 4.53
CA HIS A 210 5.44 -6.90 5.15
C HIS A 210 6.52 -6.79 6.24
N ASN A 211 7.54 -5.98 6.05
CA ASN A 211 8.67 -5.93 7.00
C ASN A 211 8.51 -4.86 8.08
N HIS A 212 7.36 -4.21 8.18
CA HIS A 212 7.03 -3.18 9.16
C HIS A 212 8.08 -2.05 9.28
N VAL A 213 8.81 -1.79 8.20
CA VAL A 213 9.87 -0.78 8.17
C VAL A 213 9.37 0.46 7.46
N LYS A 214 9.62 1.61 8.06
CA LYS A 214 9.27 2.92 7.50
C LYS A 214 10.42 3.43 6.64
N ILE A 215 10.23 3.48 5.31
CA ILE A 215 11.23 3.90 4.34
C ILE A 215 10.57 4.70 3.22
N GLY A 216 11.13 5.87 2.96
CA GLY A 216 10.87 6.64 1.76
C GLY A 216 12.20 7.10 1.16
N THR A 217 12.52 6.70 -0.08
CA THR A 217 13.75 7.13 -0.75
C THR A 217 13.53 7.25 -2.25
N THR A 218 14.42 7.96 -2.93
CA THR A 218 14.43 8.12 -4.38
C THR A 218 15.80 7.78 -4.94
N THR A 219 15.84 7.32 -6.18
CA THR A 219 17.07 7.21 -6.97
C THR A 219 16.95 8.07 -8.22
N GLU A 220 18.02 8.71 -8.60
CA GLU A 220 18.12 9.45 -9.85
C GLU A 220 18.83 8.58 -10.90
N GLY A 221 18.46 8.79 -12.15
CA GLY A 221 19.07 8.12 -13.29
C GLY A 221 18.91 8.99 -14.55
N ILE A 222 19.50 8.52 -15.62
CA ILE A 222 19.43 9.19 -16.93
C ILE A 222 18.73 8.23 -17.90
N ASP A 223 17.81 8.77 -18.68
CA ASP A 223 17.11 8.10 -19.77
C ASP A 223 17.29 8.91 -21.05
N PHE A 224 17.22 8.25 -22.20
CA PHE A 224 17.28 8.88 -23.51
C PHE A 224 15.93 8.75 -24.20
N ARG A 225 15.31 9.88 -24.50
CA ARG A 225 13.99 9.93 -25.13
C ARG A 225 14.02 10.68 -26.43
N LYS A 226 13.28 10.16 -27.40
CA LYS A 226 13.10 10.86 -28.68
C LYS A 226 12.09 11.99 -28.49
N ASN A 227 12.49 13.21 -28.77
CA ASN A 227 11.57 14.34 -28.81
C ASN A 227 10.62 14.16 -30.00
N THR A 228 9.33 14.10 -29.71
CA THR A 228 8.29 13.85 -30.75
C THR A 228 8.13 14.99 -31.76
N ARG A 229 8.60 16.21 -31.45
CA ARG A 229 8.52 17.37 -32.33
C ARG A 229 9.75 17.51 -33.21
N SER A 230 10.94 17.40 -32.63
CA SER A 230 12.21 17.58 -33.34
C SER A 230 12.76 16.30 -33.95
N GLY A 231 12.29 15.12 -33.49
CA GLY A 231 12.86 13.82 -33.83
C GLY A 231 14.24 13.55 -33.20
N ALA A 232 14.82 14.51 -32.49
CA ALA A 232 16.12 14.37 -31.87
C ALA A 232 16.06 13.54 -30.58
N TRP A 233 17.15 12.84 -30.25
CA TRP A 233 17.31 12.20 -28.94
C TRP A 233 17.73 13.25 -27.90
N GLU A 234 17.07 13.22 -26.77
CA GLU A 234 17.33 14.12 -25.64
C GLU A 234 17.61 13.27 -24.38
N MET A 235 18.57 13.72 -23.60
CA MET A 235 18.85 13.17 -22.28
C MET A 235 17.87 13.72 -21.26
N CYS A 236 17.25 12.83 -20.49
CA CYS A 236 16.24 13.17 -19.49
C CYS A 236 16.61 12.59 -18.13
N ASP A 237 16.53 13.40 -17.08
CA ASP A 237 16.61 12.90 -15.71
C ASP A 237 15.39 12.06 -15.39
N VAL A 238 15.61 10.89 -14.81
CA VAL A 238 14.56 9.99 -14.33
C VAL A 238 14.69 9.83 -12.83
N VAL A 239 13.61 10.10 -12.10
CA VAL A 239 13.53 9.86 -10.66
C VAL A 239 12.61 8.66 -10.43
N GLN A 240 13.09 7.68 -9.68
CA GLN A 240 12.30 6.53 -9.23
C GLN A 240 12.18 6.54 -7.72
N GLY A 241 10.96 6.32 -7.23
CA GLY A 241 10.66 6.27 -5.80
C GLY A 241 10.59 4.85 -5.28
N PHE A 242 10.98 4.69 -4.03
CA PHE A 242 10.95 3.43 -3.29
C PHE A 242 10.34 3.66 -1.93
N VAL A 243 9.25 2.96 -1.62
CA VAL A 243 8.46 3.15 -0.39
C VAL A 243 8.22 1.81 0.29
N ARG A 244 8.47 1.75 1.60
CA ARG A 244 7.91 0.76 2.50
C ARG A 244 6.74 1.38 3.23
N SER A 245 5.59 0.69 3.24
CA SER A 245 4.32 1.24 3.75
C SER A 245 4.30 1.54 5.25
N ALA A 246 5.35 1.16 5.98
CA ALA A 246 5.37 1.17 7.44
C ALA A 246 4.38 0.13 8.03
N SER A 247 3.95 0.30 9.28
CA SER A 247 3.01 -0.57 9.97
C SER A 247 2.23 0.19 11.05
N PHE A 248 1.19 -0.44 11.57
CA PHE A 248 0.49 0.01 12.79
C PHE A 248 0.58 -1.03 13.92
N LEU A 249 1.36 -2.09 13.73
CA LEU A 249 1.63 -3.10 14.75
C LEU A 249 2.90 -2.73 15.55
N LYS A 250 2.75 -2.50 16.85
CA LYS A 250 3.88 -2.35 17.78
C LYS A 250 4.56 -3.71 17.96
N GLY A 251 5.86 -3.74 17.75
CA GLY A 251 6.65 -4.95 18.00
C GLY A 251 7.10 -5.08 19.45
N TYR A 252 7.19 -3.96 20.18
CA TYR A 252 7.59 -3.88 21.59
C TYR A 252 6.52 -3.08 22.34
N VAL A 253 5.99 -3.66 23.41
CA VAL A 253 4.95 -3.02 24.25
C VAL A 253 5.37 -3.07 25.69
N GLU A 254 5.59 -1.91 26.31
CA GLU A 254 6.02 -1.80 27.70
C GLU A 254 4.98 -2.37 28.65
N GLY A 255 5.40 -3.28 29.52
CA GLY A 255 4.58 -3.84 30.59
C GLY A 255 3.50 -4.84 30.14
N GLU A 256 3.44 -5.19 28.86
CA GLU A 256 2.46 -6.13 28.32
C GLU A 256 3.15 -7.25 27.53
N TYR A 257 2.64 -8.45 27.67
CA TYR A 257 3.01 -9.57 26.79
C TYR A 257 2.01 -9.60 25.62
N VAL A 258 2.54 -9.51 24.40
CA VAL A 258 1.71 -9.47 23.18
C VAL A 258 1.25 -10.86 22.77
N ASP A 259 2.06 -11.89 23.06
CA ASP A 259 1.76 -13.30 22.79
C ASP A 259 2.16 -14.15 23.99
N ASP A 260 1.21 -14.74 24.69
CA ASP A 260 1.44 -15.55 25.90
C ASP A 260 2.50 -14.92 26.83
N ASP A 261 3.18 -15.71 27.62
CA ASP A 261 4.21 -15.21 28.57
C ASP A 261 5.59 -14.97 27.90
N THR A 262 5.69 -14.97 26.56
CA THR A 262 6.97 -14.97 25.86
C THR A 262 7.27 -13.70 25.05
N GLY A 263 6.35 -12.73 25.03
CA GLY A 263 6.46 -11.52 24.24
C GLY A 263 6.13 -11.73 22.75
N SER A 264 6.13 -10.66 21.98
CA SER A 264 5.85 -10.68 20.56
C SER A 264 6.95 -11.42 19.77
N TYR A 265 6.63 -11.86 18.54
CA TYR A 265 7.63 -12.43 17.63
C TYR A 265 8.85 -11.47 17.43
N VAL A 266 8.59 -10.16 17.40
CA VAL A 266 9.63 -9.13 17.26
C VAL A 266 10.57 -9.11 18.47
N GLU A 267 10.01 -9.22 19.68
CA GLU A 267 10.76 -9.29 20.94
C GLU A 267 11.55 -10.58 21.04
N GLN A 268 10.90 -11.74 20.80
CA GLN A 268 11.55 -13.05 20.85
C GLN A 268 12.74 -13.16 19.89
N LYS A 269 12.68 -12.50 18.72
CA LYS A 269 13.74 -12.54 17.70
C LYS A 269 14.67 -11.34 17.76
N CYS A 270 14.50 -10.44 18.72
CA CYS A 270 15.28 -9.21 18.87
C CYS A 270 15.36 -8.44 17.53
N LEU A 271 14.23 -8.29 16.85
CA LEU A 271 14.18 -7.61 15.56
C LEU A 271 14.14 -6.09 15.76
N VAL A 272 14.40 -5.36 14.67
CA VAL A 272 14.29 -3.89 14.67
C VAL A 272 12.85 -3.49 15.01
N PRO A 273 12.64 -2.50 15.89
CA PRO A 273 11.30 -1.99 16.17
C PRO A 273 10.58 -1.56 14.89
N ALA A 274 9.26 -1.79 14.86
CA ALA A 274 8.43 -1.41 13.71
C ALA A 274 8.48 0.10 13.46
N GLY A 275 8.54 0.48 12.19
CA GLY A 275 8.37 1.87 11.77
C GLY A 275 6.88 2.21 11.69
N LEU A 276 6.31 2.79 12.75
CA LEU A 276 4.88 3.04 12.85
C LEU A 276 4.40 4.24 12.05
N GLY A 277 3.18 4.14 11.49
CA GLY A 277 2.48 5.21 10.78
C GLY A 277 2.45 5.01 9.27
N ILE A 278 2.56 6.09 8.51
CA ILE A 278 2.51 6.10 7.04
C ILE A 278 3.76 6.71 6.42
N VAL A 279 4.02 6.33 5.16
CA VAL A 279 5.01 6.99 4.28
C VAL A 279 4.27 7.53 3.08
N THR A 280 4.63 8.73 2.64
CA THR A 280 4.02 9.34 1.46
C THR A 280 5.01 9.50 0.31
N ALA A 281 4.53 9.30 -0.91
CA ALA A 281 5.22 9.70 -2.14
C ALA A 281 4.46 10.90 -2.74
N ASN A 282 5.14 12.04 -2.80
CA ASN A 282 4.56 13.30 -3.27
C ASN A 282 5.00 13.57 -4.71
N LEU A 283 4.05 13.70 -5.61
CA LEU A 283 4.28 13.90 -7.04
C LEU A 283 3.82 15.30 -7.46
N ARG A 284 4.68 16.03 -8.18
CA ARG A 284 4.36 17.31 -8.81
C ARG A 284 4.85 17.33 -10.24
N TRP A 285 4.23 18.16 -11.08
CA TRP A 285 4.73 18.42 -12.41
C TRP A 285 6.10 19.11 -12.36
N LYS A 286 7.08 18.55 -13.08
CA LYS A 286 8.38 19.20 -13.32
C LYS A 286 8.20 20.22 -14.45
N GLN A 287 8.53 21.48 -14.18
CA GLN A 287 8.43 22.57 -15.12
C GLN A 287 9.83 23.01 -15.53
N LYS A 288 10.00 23.29 -16.81
CA LYS A 288 11.21 23.92 -17.37
C LYS A 288 10.79 25.06 -18.28
N ARG A 289 11.47 26.20 -18.21
CA ARG A 289 11.32 27.26 -19.21
C ARG A 289 12.11 26.88 -20.45
N ASP A 290 11.49 27.01 -21.64
CA ASP A 290 12.21 26.89 -22.90
C ASP A 290 13.03 28.16 -23.19
N ARG A 291 13.74 28.17 -24.34
CA ARG A 291 14.59 29.31 -24.75
C ARG A 291 13.78 30.60 -24.94
N ASP A 292 12.51 30.48 -25.24
CA ASP A 292 11.58 31.60 -25.47
C ASP A 292 10.84 32.03 -24.20
N GLY A 293 11.21 31.41 -23.05
CA GLY A 293 10.63 31.72 -21.74
C GLY A 293 9.30 31.05 -21.44
N HIS A 294 8.75 30.22 -22.34
CA HIS A 294 7.51 29.48 -22.12
C HIS A 294 7.72 28.29 -21.16
N LEU A 295 6.80 28.14 -20.21
CA LEU A 295 6.79 26.99 -19.31
C LEU A 295 6.40 25.71 -20.05
N ARG A 296 7.26 24.72 -20.00
CA ARG A 296 6.99 23.35 -20.49
C ARG A 296 7.06 22.34 -19.35
N TYR A 297 6.22 21.35 -19.43
CA TYR A 297 6.20 20.24 -18.47
C TYR A 297 7.07 19.12 -19.03
N THR A 298 8.13 18.77 -18.29
CA THR A 298 9.15 17.82 -18.77
C THR A 298 9.08 16.46 -18.04
N GLY A 299 8.14 16.30 -17.11
CA GLY A 299 7.97 15.08 -16.31
C GLY A 299 7.46 15.39 -14.92
N PHE A 300 7.87 14.59 -13.95
CA PHE A 300 7.45 14.71 -12.57
C PHE A 300 8.65 14.91 -11.63
N GLN A 301 8.41 15.65 -10.56
CA GLN A 301 9.24 15.62 -9.35
C GLN A 301 8.58 14.67 -8.36
N LEU A 302 9.34 13.72 -7.84
CA LEU A 302 8.90 12.76 -6.84
C LEU A 302 9.72 12.95 -5.58
N HIS A 303 9.06 13.15 -4.45
CA HIS A 303 9.66 13.23 -3.13
C HIS A 303 8.96 12.24 -2.21
N THR A 304 9.71 11.51 -1.41
CA THR A 304 9.17 10.65 -0.36
C THR A 304 9.32 11.34 0.99
N GLN A 305 8.35 11.12 1.87
CA GLN A 305 8.33 11.68 3.22
C GLN A 305 7.91 10.57 4.21
N GLU A 306 8.71 10.39 5.25
CA GLU A 306 8.45 9.47 6.36
C GLU A 306 7.65 10.13 7.47
#